data_b6792f4557866a45e4d155470d09da24
#
_entry.id   b6792f4557866a45e4d155470d09da24
#
_cell.length_a   1.000
_cell.length_b   1.000
_cell.length_c   1.000
_cell.angle_alpha   90.00
_cell.angle_beta   90.00
_cell.angle_gamma   90.00
#
_symmetry.space_group_name_H-M   'P 1'
#
loop_
_entity.id
_entity.type
_entity.pdbx_description
1 polymer ?
#
loop_
_entity_poly.entity_id
_entity_poly.type
_entity_poly.pdbx_seq_one_letter_code
_entity_poly.pdbx_strand_id
1 'polypeptide(L)'
;MLYSIIVSRSAEYNHSSLPVSPILLYVQKTMHEGYTPQLAIDNQMVTDVEEYADEFCQQFAKLIAEILNPDIPFTPTSDTRRCEYCDFKKLCRGEFCE
;
A
#
# COMPACT_ATOMS: atom_id res chain seq x y z
N MET A 1 -4.08 0.13 -4.82
CA MET A 1 -4.04 1.42 -5.58
C MET A 1 -3.02 1.39 -6.72
N LEU A 2 -1.70 1.25 -6.49
CA LEU A 2 -0.67 1.36 -7.55
C LEU A 2 -0.94 0.44 -8.75
N TYR A 3 -1.14 -0.85 -8.53
CA TYR A 3 -1.43 -1.80 -9.63
C TYR A 3 -2.71 -1.45 -10.38
N SER A 4 -3.74 -0.97 -9.69
CA SER A 4 -5.00 -0.57 -10.33
C SER A 4 -4.81 0.65 -11.23
N ILE A 5 -3.97 1.61 -10.84
CA ILE A 5 -3.61 2.77 -11.66
C ILE A 5 -2.82 2.34 -12.90
N ILE A 6 -1.87 1.41 -12.75
CA ILE A 6 -1.10 0.86 -13.87
C ILE A 6 -2.04 0.18 -14.87
N VAL A 7 -2.97 -0.65 -14.40
CA VAL A 7 -3.95 -1.31 -15.26
C VAL A 7 -4.87 -0.31 -15.94
N SER A 8 -5.39 0.69 -15.21
CA SER A 8 -6.27 1.74 -15.74
C SER A 8 -5.64 2.47 -16.92
N ARG A 9 -4.35 2.79 -16.81
CA ARG A 9 -3.60 3.56 -17.82
C ARG A 9 -2.92 2.70 -18.89
N SER A 10 -3.05 1.39 -18.82
CA SER A 10 -2.45 0.48 -19.78
C SER A 10 -3.37 0.25 -20.98
N ALA A 11 -2.91 0.60 -22.17
CA ALA A 11 -3.63 0.30 -23.41
C ALA A 11 -3.73 -1.21 -23.70
N GLU A 12 -2.83 -2.01 -23.12
CA GLU A 12 -2.83 -3.46 -23.25
C GLU A 12 -3.93 -4.13 -22.39
N TYR A 13 -4.10 -3.66 -21.15
CA TYR A 13 -5.03 -4.27 -20.20
C TYR A 13 -6.39 -3.58 -20.13
N ASN A 14 -6.45 -2.32 -20.53
CA ASN A 14 -7.67 -1.50 -20.49
C ASN A 14 -7.95 -0.85 -21.85
N HIS A 15 -8.17 -1.65 -22.87
CA HIS A 15 -8.39 -1.20 -24.25
C HIS A 15 -9.58 -0.23 -24.42
N SER A 16 -10.61 -0.40 -23.59
CA SER A 16 -11.85 0.38 -23.67
C SER A 16 -11.92 1.55 -22.70
N SER A 17 -10.80 1.84 -22.01
CA SER A 17 -10.74 2.92 -21.00
C SER A 17 -11.86 2.83 -19.96
N LEU A 18 -12.15 1.61 -19.50
CA LEU A 18 -13.18 1.36 -18.48
C LEU A 18 -12.66 1.77 -17.09
N PRO A 19 -13.56 2.21 -16.20
CA PRO A 19 -13.21 2.46 -14.82
C PRO A 19 -12.68 1.19 -14.13
N VAL A 20 -11.60 1.34 -13.37
CA VAL A 20 -10.94 0.24 -12.66
C VAL A 20 -11.16 0.40 -11.16
N SER A 21 -11.86 -0.57 -10.56
CA SER A 21 -12.11 -0.61 -9.11
C SER A 21 -11.05 -1.48 -8.42
N PRO A 22 -10.28 -0.93 -7.47
CA PRO A 22 -9.32 -1.70 -6.70
C PRO A 22 -10.01 -2.61 -5.69
N ILE A 23 -9.49 -3.82 -5.53
CA ILE A 23 -9.95 -4.76 -4.51
C ILE A 23 -8.78 -5.26 -3.65
N LEU A 24 -9.07 -5.60 -2.40
CA LEU A 24 -8.17 -6.26 -1.46
C LEU A 24 -8.83 -7.53 -0.94
N LEU A 25 -8.33 -8.68 -1.40
CA LEU A 25 -8.88 -9.96 -1.01
C LEU A 25 -8.18 -10.49 0.23
N TYR A 26 -8.87 -10.45 1.37
CA TYR A 26 -8.42 -11.11 2.59
C TYR A 26 -9.01 -12.51 2.67
N VAL A 27 -8.24 -13.51 2.26
CA VAL A 27 -8.71 -14.92 2.17
C VAL A 27 -9.34 -15.41 3.47
N GLN A 28 -8.76 -15.05 4.62
CA GLN A 28 -9.29 -15.43 5.92
C GLN A 28 -10.66 -14.81 6.27
N LYS A 29 -11.02 -13.71 5.59
CA LYS A 29 -12.28 -12.98 5.84
C LYS A 29 -13.38 -13.30 4.82
N THR A 30 -13.07 -14.05 3.76
CA THR A 30 -14.03 -14.35 2.68
C THR A 30 -15.24 -15.15 3.15
N MET A 31 -15.12 -15.89 4.27
CA MET A 31 -16.20 -16.68 4.86
C MET A 31 -17.12 -15.88 5.79
N HIS A 32 -16.81 -14.60 6.08
CA HIS A 32 -17.63 -13.76 6.95
C HIS A 32 -18.77 -13.12 6.16
N GLU A 33 -19.98 -13.18 6.69
CA GLU A 33 -21.13 -12.47 6.13
C GLU A 33 -20.85 -10.96 6.06
N GLY A 34 -21.21 -10.35 4.93
CA GLY A 34 -21.00 -8.92 4.70
C GLY A 34 -19.58 -8.52 4.31
N TYR A 35 -18.65 -9.49 4.14
CA TYR A 35 -17.33 -9.16 3.63
C TYR A 35 -17.41 -8.69 2.17
N THR A 36 -16.78 -7.55 1.90
CA THR A 36 -16.54 -7.06 0.54
C THR A 36 -15.05 -6.84 0.32
N PRO A 37 -14.48 -7.31 -0.80
CA PRO A 37 -13.08 -7.05 -1.13
C PRO A 37 -12.84 -5.65 -1.69
N GLN A 38 -13.90 -4.90 -2.00
CA GLN A 38 -13.76 -3.56 -2.56
C GLN A 38 -13.06 -2.62 -1.59
N LEU A 39 -12.13 -1.82 -2.11
CA LEU A 39 -11.45 -0.79 -1.33
C LEU A 39 -12.41 0.36 -1.06
N ALA A 40 -12.46 0.82 0.19
CA ALA A 40 -13.21 2.01 0.58
C ALA A 40 -12.25 3.07 1.12
N ILE A 41 -12.49 4.32 0.76
CA ILE A 41 -11.81 5.51 1.29
C ILE A 41 -12.91 6.40 1.86
N ASP A 42 -12.76 6.82 3.12
CA ASP A 42 -13.76 7.64 3.85
C ASP A 42 -15.18 7.04 3.80
N ASN A 43 -15.28 5.72 3.95
CA ASN A 43 -16.51 4.93 3.86
C ASN A 43 -17.21 4.94 2.49
N GLN A 44 -16.53 5.41 1.45
CA GLN A 44 -17.03 5.34 0.07
C GLN A 44 -16.24 4.27 -0.71
N MET A 45 -16.96 3.39 -1.39
CA MET A 45 -16.35 2.39 -2.26
C MET A 45 -15.67 3.06 -3.44
N VAL A 46 -14.42 2.70 -3.69
CA VAL A 46 -13.67 3.19 -4.84
C VAL A 46 -14.11 2.43 -6.08
N THR A 47 -14.92 3.05 -6.91
CA THR A 47 -15.42 2.47 -8.16
C THR A 47 -14.53 2.78 -9.36
N ASP A 48 -13.80 3.89 -9.31
CA ASP A 48 -12.81 4.28 -10.30
C ASP A 48 -11.54 4.77 -9.61
N VAL A 49 -10.44 4.08 -9.86
CA VAL A 49 -9.14 4.43 -9.26
C VAL A 49 -8.61 5.78 -9.74
N GLU A 50 -9.02 6.26 -10.90
CA GLU A 50 -8.55 7.54 -11.47
C GLU A 50 -8.99 8.75 -10.64
N GLU A 51 -10.08 8.65 -9.89
CA GLU A 51 -10.52 9.71 -8.96
C GLU A 51 -9.49 10.02 -7.87
N TYR A 52 -8.66 9.04 -7.52
CA TYR A 52 -7.63 9.13 -6.47
C TYR A 52 -6.21 9.06 -7.02
N ALA A 53 -6.05 8.86 -8.33
CA ALA A 53 -4.76 8.54 -8.94
C ALA A 53 -3.73 9.67 -8.77
N ASP A 54 -4.13 10.91 -8.97
CA ASP A 54 -3.21 12.05 -8.91
C ASP A 54 -2.71 12.29 -7.49
N GLU A 55 -3.61 12.28 -6.50
CA GLU A 55 -3.22 12.41 -5.10
C GLU A 55 -2.34 11.24 -4.65
N PHE A 56 -2.72 10.02 -5.01
CA PHE A 56 -1.92 8.83 -4.70
C PHE A 56 -0.51 8.93 -5.30
N CYS A 57 -0.40 9.29 -6.59
CA CYS A 57 0.90 9.43 -7.27
C CYS A 57 1.77 10.51 -6.64
N GLN A 58 1.20 11.63 -6.22
CA GLN A 58 1.94 12.68 -5.52
C GLN A 58 2.49 12.20 -4.18
N GLN A 59 1.68 11.52 -3.37
CA GLN A 59 2.13 10.99 -2.07
C GLN A 59 3.14 9.85 -2.25
N PHE A 60 2.94 9.01 -3.25
CA PHE A 60 3.87 7.94 -3.60
C PHE A 60 5.23 8.50 -4.05
N ALA A 61 5.24 9.54 -4.90
CA ALA A 61 6.46 10.21 -5.32
C ALA A 61 7.22 10.84 -4.15
N LYS A 62 6.51 11.46 -3.20
CA LYS A 62 7.12 12.00 -1.96
C LYS A 62 7.77 10.90 -1.13
N LEU A 63 7.09 9.77 -0.95
CA LEU A 63 7.63 8.62 -0.22
C LEU A 63 8.89 8.07 -0.87
N ILE A 64 8.90 7.90 -2.19
CA ILE A 64 10.08 7.45 -2.93
C ILE A 64 11.23 8.45 -2.81
N ALA A 65 10.94 9.75 -2.93
CA ALA A 65 11.95 10.79 -2.76
C ALA A 65 12.57 10.78 -1.35
N GLU A 66 11.77 10.54 -0.31
CA GLU A 66 12.25 10.40 1.07
C GLU A 66 13.15 9.17 1.23
N ILE A 67 12.74 8.00 0.71
CA ILE A 67 13.52 6.76 0.78
C ILE A 67 14.88 6.90 0.07
N LEU A 68 14.91 7.60 -1.05
CA LEU A 68 16.12 7.78 -1.85
C LEU A 68 16.95 9.00 -1.45
N ASN A 69 16.51 9.79 -0.48
CA ASN A 69 17.24 10.96 -0.02
C ASN A 69 18.42 10.54 0.86
N PRO A 70 19.68 10.80 0.44
CA PRO A 70 20.86 10.42 1.22
C PRO A 70 21.02 11.21 2.53
N ASP A 71 20.34 12.35 2.65
CA ASP A 71 20.39 13.19 3.85
C ASP A 71 19.42 12.73 4.95
N ILE A 72 18.52 11.82 4.64
CA ILE A 72 17.54 11.26 5.58
C ILE A 72 17.94 9.82 5.95
N PRO A 73 18.50 9.58 7.15
CA PRO A 73 18.85 8.23 7.55
C PRO A 73 17.62 7.35 7.82
N PHE A 74 17.73 6.06 7.54
CA PHE A 74 16.74 5.09 7.98
C PHE A 74 16.81 4.92 9.49
N THR A 75 15.68 5.08 10.17
CA THR A 75 15.57 4.91 11.61
C THR A 75 14.61 3.77 11.96
N PRO A 76 14.88 3.02 13.04
CA PRO A 76 13.94 2.01 13.51
C PRO A 76 12.58 2.62 13.85
N THR A 77 11.51 1.85 13.63
CA THR A 77 10.16 2.28 14.02
C THR A 77 10.05 2.45 15.54
N SER A 78 9.29 3.46 15.97
CA SER A 78 8.89 3.63 17.37
C SER A 78 7.77 2.67 17.80
N ASP A 79 7.04 2.06 16.85
CA ASP A 79 6.01 1.08 17.14
C ASP A 79 6.62 -0.29 17.48
N THR A 80 6.81 -0.51 18.78
CA THR A 80 7.45 -1.73 19.30
C THR A 80 6.65 -3.01 19.01
N ARG A 81 5.33 -2.91 18.80
CA ARG A 81 4.48 -4.07 18.45
C ARG A 81 4.87 -4.67 17.11
N ARG A 82 5.29 -3.86 16.15
CA ARG A 82 5.80 -4.33 14.84
C ARG A 82 7.12 -5.10 14.97
N CYS A 83 7.86 -4.82 16.04
CA CYS A 83 9.14 -5.48 16.30
C CYS A 83 8.99 -6.82 17.04
N GLU A 84 7.84 -7.10 17.63
CA GLU A 84 7.63 -8.27 18.49
C GLU A 84 7.96 -9.59 17.77
N TYR A 85 7.48 -9.72 16.52
CA TYR A 85 7.68 -10.91 15.68
C TYR A 85 8.62 -10.65 14.49
N CYS A 86 9.45 -9.58 14.55
CA CYS A 86 10.35 -9.24 13.46
C CYS A 86 11.65 -10.04 13.56
N ASP A 87 12.02 -10.74 12.51
CA ASP A 87 13.27 -11.53 12.44
C ASP A 87 14.52 -10.65 12.55
N PHE A 88 14.40 -9.37 12.19
CA PHE A 88 15.51 -8.40 12.22
C PHE A 88 15.56 -7.57 13.50
N LYS A 89 14.74 -7.87 14.50
CA LYS A 89 14.65 -7.10 15.76
C LYS A 89 16.02 -6.87 16.42
N LYS A 90 16.82 -7.93 16.51
CA LYS A 90 18.15 -7.87 17.14
C LYS A 90 19.08 -6.94 16.36
N LEU A 91 19.08 -7.05 15.03
CA LEU A 91 19.89 -6.21 14.15
C LEU A 91 19.52 -4.72 14.28
N CYS A 92 18.20 -4.41 14.22
CA CYS A 92 17.73 -3.04 14.30
C CYS A 92 17.99 -2.35 15.63
N ARG A 93 18.02 -3.11 16.75
CA ARG A 93 18.20 -2.56 18.10
C ARG A 93 19.63 -2.65 18.61
N GLY A 94 20.55 -3.19 17.81
CA GLY A 94 21.93 -3.41 18.23
C GLY A 94 22.08 -4.47 19.32
N GLU A 95 21.03 -5.27 19.57
CA GLU A 95 21.08 -6.41 20.50
C GLU A 95 21.77 -7.60 19.82
N PHE A 96 23.06 -7.44 19.51
CA PHE A 96 23.87 -8.57 19.12
C PHE A 96 24.11 -9.44 20.37
N CYS A 97 23.73 -10.71 20.27
CA CYS A 97 24.06 -11.67 21.32
C CYS A 97 25.58 -11.73 21.44
N GLU A 98 26.09 -11.45 22.63
CA GLU A 98 27.40 -11.92 23.05
C GLU A 98 27.41 -13.46 23.09
#